data_2b4784152bde46fd3c8dc80746fa10a8
#
_entry.id   2b4784152bde46fd3c8dc80746fa10a8
#
_cell.length_a   1.000
_cell.length_b   1.000
_cell.length_c   1.000
_cell.angle_alpha   90.00
_cell.angle_beta   90.00
_cell.angle_gamma   90.00
#
_symmetry.space_group_name_H-M   'P 1'
#
loop_
_entity.id
_entity.type
_entity.pdbx_description
1 polymer ?
#
loop_
_entity_poly.entity_id
_entity_poly.type
_entity_poly.pdbx_seq_one_letter_code
_entity_poly.pdbx_strand_id
1 'polypeptide(L)'
;GLRALCDKHNIILIFDEVMTGFRLALGGAQQLYGVTPDMTTMGKIIGGGLPVGAYGGKKEIMESVSPAGPVYQAGTLSGNPLAMAAGMAMLQHLRATPGVYDQINATTAALVQGLHAQLQRAGMPYTINHVGSMFTLFFTSTHVIDFDTAKTTDTGRFAVYFQKMLEQGIYMAPSQYE
;
A
#
# COMPACT_ATOMS: atom_id res chain seq x y z
N GLY A 1 -0.20 -20.15 -7.68
CA GLY A 1 0.60 -19.01 -8.09
C GLY A 1 1.97 -18.98 -7.40
N LEU A 2 2.53 -17.77 -7.13
CA LEU A 2 3.90 -17.58 -6.61
C LEU A 2 4.17 -18.38 -5.33
N ARG A 3 3.25 -18.43 -4.35
CA ARG A 3 3.44 -19.20 -3.12
C ARG A 3 3.78 -20.67 -3.41
N ALA A 4 3.02 -21.31 -4.30
CA ALA A 4 3.25 -22.71 -4.64
C ALA A 4 4.60 -22.94 -5.37
N LEU A 5 5.03 -21.96 -6.18
CA LEU A 5 6.35 -22.03 -6.82
C LEU A 5 7.48 -21.85 -5.80
N CYS A 6 7.34 -20.92 -4.88
CA CYS A 6 8.29 -20.70 -3.79
C CYS A 6 8.43 -21.97 -2.92
N ASP A 7 7.31 -22.60 -2.56
CA ASP A 7 7.30 -23.85 -1.79
C ASP A 7 8.00 -24.98 -2.55
N LYS A 8 7.66 -25.13 -3.84
CA LYS A 8 8.25 -26.18 -4.69
C LYS A 8 9.77 -26.06 -4.84
N HIS A 9 10.29 -24.83 -4.89
CA HIS A 9 11.70 -24.55 -5.14
C HIS A 9 12.47 -24.11 -3.90
N ASN A 10 11.85 -24.16 -2.72
CA ASN A 10 12.43 -23.72 -1.47
C ASN A 10 12.96 -22.28 -1.52
N ILE A 11 12.14 -21.39 -2.07
CA ILE A 11 12.42 -19.96 -2.21
C ILE A 11 11.64 -19.20 -1.15
N ILE A 12 12.29 -18.27 -0.46
CA ILE A 12 11.65 -17.40 0.53
C ILE A 12 10.73 -16.39 -0.21
N LEU A 13 9.46 -16.39 0.13
CA LEU A 13 8.49 -15.41 -0.35
C LEU A 13 8.39 -14.28 0.68
N ILE A 14 8.73 -13.07 0.25
CA ILE A 14 8.62 -11.86 1.07
C ILE A 14 7.47 -10.99 0.54
N PHE A 15 6.55 -10.61 1.42
CA PHE A 15 5.55 -9.59 1.10
C PHE A 15 6.03 -8.23 1.61
N ASP A 16 6.19 -7.30 0.68
CA ASP A 16 6.34 -5.88 1.01
C ASP A 16 4.95 -5.29 1.27
N GLU A 17 4.60 -5.25 2.54
CA GLU A 17 3.35 -4.67 3.03
C GLU A 17 3.54 -3.24 3.57
N VAL A 18 4.59 -2.54 3.14
CA VAL A 18 4.83 -1.15 3.55
C VAL A 18 3.67 -0.23 3.15
N MET A 19 3.01 -0.48 2.01
CA MET A 19 1.81 0.24 1.59
C MET A 19 0.51 -0.48 1.96
N THR A 20 0.46 -1.79 1.81
CA THR A 20 -0.77 -2.60 1.90
C THR A 20 -1.09 -3.05 3.31
N GLY A 21 -0.08 -3.19 4.17
CA GLY A 21 -0.24 -3.58 5.57
C GLY A 21 -1.08 -2.57 6.35
N PHE A 22 -2.12 -3.05 7.01
CA PHE A 22 -3.11 -2.25 7.73
C PHE A 22 -3.89 -1.23 6.86
N ARG A 23 -3.63 -1.22 5.54
CA ARG A 23 -4.33 -0.36 4.58
C ARG A 23 -5.51 -1.07 3.92
N LEU A 24 -5.28 -2.27 3.39
CA LEU A 24 -6.31 -3.04 2.68
C LEU A 24 -7.22 -3.81 3.64
N ALA A 25 -6.66 -4.28 4.72
CA ALA A 25 -7.33 -4.96 5.82
C ALA A 25 -6.44 -4.89 7.06
N LEU A 26 -6.91 -5.33 8.21
CA LEU A 26 -6.11 -5.40 9.44
C LEU A 26 -4.87 -6.30 9.27
N GLY A 27 -4.99 -7.37 8.49
CA GLY A 27 -3.88 -8.26 8.13
C GLY A 27 -3.28 -7.97 6.74
N GLY A 28 -3.55 -6.79 6.13
CA GLY A 28 -2.95 -6.37 4.88
C GLY A 28 -3.37 -7.21 3.67
N ALA A 29 -2.50 -7.23 2.65
CA ALA A 29 -2.69 -8.02 1.44
C ALA A 29 -2.68 -9.53 1.73
N GLN A 30 -1.96 -9.98 2.72
CA GLN A 30 -1.96 -11.39 3.16
C GLN A 30 -3.37 -11.86 3.50
N GLN A 31 -4.11 -11.06 4.27
CA GLN A 31 -5.50 -11.36 4.62
C GLN A 31 -6.41 -11.27 3.40
N LEU A 32 -6.26 -10.22 2.59
CA LEU A 32 -7.11 -10.00 1.41
C LEU A 32 -7.03 -11.14 0.39
N TYR A 33 -5.81 -11.65 0.15
CA TYR A 33 -5.56 -12.68 -0.86
C TYR A 33 -5.45 -14.11 -0.29
N GLY A 34 -5.51 -14.27 1.02
CA GLY A 34 -5.38 -15.58 1.68
C GLY A 34 -4.02 -16.23 1.46
N VAL A 35 -2.94 -15.45 1.38
CA VAL A 35 -1.58 -15.92 1.15
C VAL A 35 -0.69 -15.56 2.31
N THR A 36 -0.04 -16.55 2.92
CA THR A 36 0.95 -16.34 3.98
C THR A 36 2.36 -16.37 3.39
N PRO A 37 3.12 -15.27 3.43
CA PRO A 37 4.52 -15.24 3.01
C PRO A 37 5.43 -15.86 4.08
N ASP A 38 6.70 -16.03 3.74
CA ASP A 38 7.72 -16.45 4.71
C ASP A 38 8.22 -15.29 5.55
N MET A 39 8.23 -14.08 4.96
CA MET A 39 8.56 -12.82 5.64
C MET A 39 7.63 -11.70 5.16
N THR A 40 7.49 -10.67 6.00
CA THR A 40 6.73 -9.46 5.71
C THR A 40 7.53 -8.23 6.13
N THR A 41 7.56 -7.20 5.29
CA THR A 41 8.04 -5.87 5.67
C THR A 41 6.85 -4.93 5.86
N MET A 42 6.94 -4.02 6.82
CA MET A 42 5.86 -3.10 7.18
C MET A 42 6.42 -1.70 7.46
N GLY A 43 5.61 -0.69 7.24
CA GLY A 43 5.94 0.72 7.48
C GLY A 43 4.68 1.60 7.48
N LYS A 44 4.85 2.86 7.21
CA LYS A 44 3.76 3.84 7.01
C LYS A 44 2.72 3.79 8.15
N ILE A 45 1.58 3.15 7.95
CA ILE A 45 0.45 3.11 8.90
C ILE A 45 0.88 2.61 10.29
N ILE A 46 1.81 1.64 10.37
CA ILE A 46 2.27 1.13 11.67
C ILE A 46 2.95 2.19 12.53
N GLY A 47 3.39 3.29 11.94
CA GLY A 47 3.99 4.42 12.65
C GLY A 47 2.99 5.46 13.16
N GLY A 48 1.70 5.37 12.77
CA GLY A 48 0.72 6.38 13.15
C GLY A 48 1.06 7.79 12.70
N GLY A 49 1.74 7.93 11.55
CA GLY A 49 2.23 9.19 11.00
C GLY A 49 3.70 9.47 11.32
N LEU A 50 4.35 8.66 12.14
CA LEU A 50 5.77 8.79 12.49
C LEU A 50 6.62 7.72 11.80
N PRO A 51 7.95 7.95 11.65
CA PRO A 51 8.83 7.05 10.92
C PRO A 51 9.06 5.75 11.69
N VAL A 52 8.43 4.68 11.23
CA VAL A 52 8.59 3.32 11.75
C VAL A 52 8.73 2.36 10.58
N GLY A 53 9.67 1.43 10.68
CA GLY A 53 9.78 0.26 9.84
C GLY A 53 9.81 -0.99 10.72
N ALA A 54 9.24 -2.08 10.21
CA ALA A 54 9.29 -3.38 10.85
C ALA A 54 9.43 -4.47 9.80
N TYR A 55 9.99 -5.58 10.20
CA TYR A 55 9.99 -6.81 9.43
C TYR A 55 9.84 -8.00 10.37
N GLY A 56 9.28 -9.06 9.88
CA GLY A 56 9.09 -10.29 10.61
C GLY A 56 8.79 -11.45 9.68
N GLY A 57 8.75 -12.65 10.22
CA GLY A 57 8.50 -13.83 9.42
C GLY A 57 8.63 -15.12 10.22
N LYS A 58 8.85 -16.22 9.50
CA LYS A 58 9.05 -17.52 10.09
C LYS A 58 10.21 -17.51 11.09
N LYS A 59 10.05 -18.21 12.19
CA LYS A 59 11.01 -18.26 13.30
C LYS A 59 12.42 -18.63 12.83
N GLU A 60 12.53 -19.66 12.00
CA GLU A 60 13.80 -20.16 11.48
C GLU A 60 14.56 -19.12 10.62
N ILE A 61 13.84 -18.20 9.98
CA ILE A 61 14.45 -17.09 9.25
C ILE A 61 14.86 -15.98 10.21
N MET A 62 13.98 -15.63 11.15
CA MET A 62 14.22 -14.55 12.10
C MET A 62 15.32 -14.86 13.10
N GLU A 63 15.59 -16.13 13.39
CA GLU A 63 16.73 -16.58 14.21
C GLU A 63 18.09 -16.28 13.57
N SER A 64 18.15 -15.90 12.29
CA SER A 64 19.36 -15.38 11.64
C SER A 64 19.75 -13.98 12.12
N VAL A 65 18.83 -13.25 12.75
CA VAL A 65 19.07 -11.88 13.21
C VAL A 65 19.74 -11.89 14.58
N SER A 66 20.75 -11.00 14.72
CA SER A 66 21.47 -10.82 15.99
C SER A 66 20.49 -10.46 17.15
N PRO A 67 20.72 -10.97 18.39
CA PRO A 67 21.88 -11.76 18.84
C PRO A 67 21.77 -13.26 18.59
N ALA A 68 20.63 -13.76 18.09
CA ALA A 68 20.44 -15.19 17.85
C ALA A 68 21.27 -15.70 16.66
N GLY A 69 21.45 -14.87 15.63
CA GLY A 69 22.20 -15.21 14.43
C GLY A 69 23.21 -14.14 14.04
N PRO A 70 23.89 -14.32 12.90
CA PRO A 70 25.00 -13.46 12.47
C PRO A 70 24.56 -12.14 11.78
N VAL A 71 23.27 -11.98 11.47
CA VAL A 71 22.79 -10.80 10.73
C VAL A 71 22.59 -9.64 11.68
N TYR A 72 23.49 -8.66 11.63
CA TYR A 72 23.38 -7.45 12.43
C TYR A 72 22.30 -6.53 11.90
N GLN A 73 21.47 -6.01 12.80
CA GLN A 73 20.46 -5.01 12.51
C GLN A 73 20.42 -3.98 13.64
N ALA A 74 20.53 -2.70 13.27
CA ALA A 74 20.38 -1.58 14.19
C ALA A 74 19.87 -0.34 13.45
N GLY A 75 19.27 0.57 14.19
CA GLY A 75 18.82 1.86 13.68
C GLY A 75 18.71 2.86 14.82
N THR A 76 19.25 4.05 14.63
CA THR A 76 19.24 5.10 15.66
C THR A 76 17.85 5.43 16.19
N LEU A 77 16.84 5.38 15.31
CA LEU A 77 15.45 5.66 15.67
C LEU A 77 14.65 4.40 16.03
N SER A 78 15.27 3.21 16.02
CA SER A 78 14.59 1.97 16.39
C SER A 78 14.08 2.05 17.84
N GLY A 79 12.78 1.77 18.03
CA GLY A 79 12.14 1.84 19.34
C GLY A 79 11.95 3.25 19.88
N ASN A 80 12.02 4.29 19.03
CA ASN A 80 11.73 5.65 19.46
C ASN A 80 10.37 5.72 20.19
N PRO A 81 10.33 6.18 21.47
CA PRO A 81 9.13 6.05 22.29
C PRO A 81 7.91 6.82 21.72
N LEU A 82 8.13 7.95 21.08
CA LEU A 82 7.05 8.72 20.47
C LEU A 82 6.44 7.96 19.29
N ALA A 83 7.30 7.42 18.40
CA ALA A 83 6.86 6.64 17.26
C ALA A 83 6.17 5.31 17.68
N MET A 84 6.67 4.67 18.74
CA MET A 84 6.03 3.47 19.30
C MET A 84 4.65 3.79 19.89
N ALA A 85 4.51 4.89 20.63
CA ALA A 85 3.24 5.31 21.20
C ALA A 85 2.21 5.67 20.11
N ALA A 86 2.61 6.42 19.09
CA ALA A 86 1.73 6.77 17.97
C ALA A 86 1.31 5.54 17.16
N GLY A 87 2.25 4.65 16.84
CA GLY A 87 1.95 3.41 16.15
C GLY A 87 1.02 2.50 16.95
N MET A 88 1.27 2.35 18.25
CA MET A 88 0.39 1.58 19.13
C MET A 88 -1.04 2.15 19.15
N ALA A 89 -1.19 3.47 19.28
CA ALA A 89 -2.50 4.12 19.26
C ALA A 89 -3.23 3.89 17.93
N MET A 90 -2.52 4.00 16.79
CA MET A 90 -3.07 3.72 15.47
C MET A 90 -3.56 2.27 15.35
N LEU A 91 -2.72 1.31 15.68
CA LEU A 91 -3.07 -0.11 15.56
C LEU A 91 -4.20 -0.53 16.52
N GLN A 92 -4.21 0.02 17.72
CA GLN A 92 -5.31 -0.18 18.67
C GLN A 92 -6.62 0.40 18.13
N HIS A 93 -6.59 1.59 17.55
CA HIS A 93 -7.76 2.22 16.93
C HIS A 93 -8.32 1.36 15.78
N LEU A 94 -7.47 0.93 14.85
CA LEU A 94 -7.89 0.07 13.73
C LEU A 94 -8.50 -1.25 14.22
N ARG A 95 -7.92 -1.85 15.25
CA ARG A 95 -8.42 -3.09 15.85
C ARG A 95 -9.74 -2.90 16.58
N ALA A 96 -9.93 -1.76 17.24
CA ALA A 96 -11.11 -1.46 18.06
C ALA A 96 -12.28 -0.86 17.28
N THR A 97 -12.09 -0.50 15.99
CA THR A 97 -13.11 0.17 15.18
C THR A 97 -13.68 -0.79 14.13
N PRO A 98 -14.74 -1.55 14.46
CA PRO A 98 -15.42 -2.41 13.47
C PRO A 98 -15.92 -1.57 12.30
N GLY A 99 -15.76 -2.10 11.07
CA GLY A 99 -16.27 -1.44 9.86
C GLY A 99 -15.39 -0.31 9.31
N VAL A 100 -14.25 0.04 9.92
CA VAL A 100 -13.36 1.09 9.40
C VAL A 100 -12.94 0.79 7.96
N TYR A 101 -12.61 -0.45 7.64
CA TYR A 101 -12.23 -0.86 6.28
C TYR A 101 -13.40 -0.79 5.31
N ASP A 102 -14.60 -1.19 5.72
CA ASP A 102 -15.80 -1.08 4.90
C ASP A 102 -16.10 0.38 4.57
N GLN A 103 -15.96 1.27 5.54
CA GLN A 103 -16.18 2.70 5.36
C GLN A 103 -15.19 3.33 4.38
N ILE A 104 -13.88 3.11 4.56
CA ILE A 104 -12.86 3.69 3.65
C ILE A 104 -12.96 3.10 2.25
N ASN A 105 -13.28 1.80 2.12
CA ASN A 105 -13.49 1.15 0.84
C ASN A 105 -14.72 1.70 0.13
N ALA A 106 -15.84 1.87 0.83
CA ALA A 106 -17.07 2.47 0.26
C ALA A 106 -16.84 3.92 -0.18
N THR A 107 -16.12 4.71 0.62
CA THR A 107 -15.75 6.10 0.26
C THR A 107 -14.89 6.13 -1.00
N THR A 108 -13.89 5.27 -1.09
CA THR A 108 -13.02 5.17 -2.27
C THR A 108 -13.79 4.70 -3.50
N ALA A 109 -14.66 3.71 -3.36
CA ALA A 109 -15.51 3.24 -4.45
C ALA A 109 -16.42 4.35 -4.99
N ALA A 110 -17.03 5.15 -4.13
CA ALA A 110 -17.86 6.29 -4.54
C ALA A 110 -17.02 7.36 -5.28
N LEU A 111 -15.80 7.65 -4.80
CA LEU A 111 -14.88 8.56 -5.48
C LEU A 111 -14.50 8.05 -6.87
N VAL A 112 -14.12 6.77 -6.98
CA VAL A 112 -13.75 6.13 -8.26
C VAL A 112 -14.93 6.16 -9.25
N GLN A 113 -16.15 5.86 -8.79
CA GLN A 113 -17.36 5.96 -9.62
C GLN A 113 -17.60 7.39 -10.11
N GLY A 114 -17.43 8.38 -9.23
CA GLY A 114 -17.53 9.80 -9.60
C GLY A 114 -16.50 10.20 -10.66
N LEU A 115 -15.25 9.77 -10.50
CA LEU A 115 -14.19 10.01 -11.49
C LEU A 115 -14.53 9.36 -12.84
N HIS A 116 -14.97 8.10 -12.85
CA HIS A 116 -15.43 7.43 -14.06
C HIS A 116 -16.51 8.25 -14.80
N ALA A 117 -17.55 8.67 -14.08
CA ALA A 117 -18.65 9.43 -14.68
C ALA A 117 -18.18 10.76 -15.29
N GLN A 118 -17.29 11.50 -14.63
CA GLN A 118 -16.79 12.78 -15.13
C GLN A 118 -15.83 12.60 -16.31
N LEU A 119 -14.92 11.64 -16.25
CA LEU A 119 -13.95 11.39 -17.31
C LEU A 119 -14.64 10.87 -18.59
N GLN A 120 -15.66 10.01 -18.46
CA GLN A 120 -16.51 9.57 -19.58
C GLN A 120 -17.26 10.75 -20.20
N ARG A 121 -17.88 11.60 -19.38
CA ARG A 121 -18.58 12.81 -19.87
C ARG A 121 -17.64 13.76 -20.61
N ALA A 122 -16.39 13.86 -20.14
CA ALA A 122 -15.36 14.70 -20.78
C ALA A 122 -14.77 14.07 -22.05
N GLY A 123 -15.12 12.82 -22.39
CA GLY A 123 -14.57 12.10 -23.53
C GLY A 123 -13.06 11.86 -23.43
N MET A 124 -12.52 11.82 -22.22
CA MET A 124 -11.08 11.68 -22.00
C MET A 124 -10.66 10.20 -21.95
N PRO A 125 -9.53 9.84 -22.59
CA PRO A 125 -8.96 8.50 -22.41
C PRO A 125 -8.42 8.37 -20.99
N TYR A 126 -8.80 7.29 -20.29
CA TYR A 126 -8.34 6.99 -18.94
C TYR A 126 -8.47 5.50 -18.60
N THR A 127 -7.66 5.08 -17.64
CA THR A 127 -7.79 3.79 -16.94
C THR A 127 -7.68 4.06 -15.44
N ILE A 128 -8.52 3.43 -14.63
CA ILE A 128 -8.42 3.49 -13.16
C ILE A 128 -8.20 2.07 -12.64
N ASN A 129 -7.07 1.88 -11.96
CA ASN A 129 -6.83 0.68 -11.17
C ASN A 129 -7.28 0.94 -9.72
N HIS A 130 -7.98 -0.01 -9.13
CA HIS A 130 -8.56 0.14 -7.79
C HIS A 130 -8.55 -1.18 -7.02
N VAL A 131 -8.10 -1.12 -5.77
CA VAL A 131 -8.20 -2.23 -4.81
C VAL A 131 -8.40 -1.67 -3.40
N GLY A 132 -9.51 -2.05 -2.76
CA GLY A 132 -9.86 -1.55 -1.43
C GLY A 132 -9.92 -0.02 -1.37
N SER A 133 -9.13 0.60 -0.49
CA SER A 133 -9.02 2.05 -0.36
C SER A 133 -7.91 2.68 -1.21
N MET A 134 -7.32 1.92 -2.13
CA MET A 134 -6.24 2.38 -3.02
C MET A 134 -6.74 2.47 -4.45
N PHE A 135 -6.46 3.57 -5.13
CA PHE A 135 -6.72 3.72 -6.55
C PHE A 135 -5.66 4.57 -7.23
N THR A 136 -5.48 4.35 -8.54
CA THR A 136 -4.63 5.18 -9.39
C THR A 136 -5.35 5.49 -10.68
N LEU A 137 -5.34 6.78 -11.07
CA LEU A 137 -5.87 7.26 -12.33
C LEU A 137 -4.73 7.40 -13.35
N PHE A 138 -4.84 6.71 -14.47
CA PHE A 138 -3.93 6.82 -15.61
C PHE A 138 -4.64 7.50 -16.79
N PHE A 139 -4.03 8.51 -17.38
CA PHE A 139 -4.53 9.16 -18.59
C PHE A 139 -4.06 8.40 -19.83
N THR A 140 -4.63 7.23 -20.04
CA THR A 140 -4.37 6.33 -21.18
C THR A 140 -5.60 5.48 -21.47
N SER A 141 -5.80 5.10 -22.71
CA SER A 141 -6.81 4.11 -23.12
C SER A 141 -6.31 2.65 -22.96
N THR A 142 -5.01 2.47 -22.69
CA THR A 142 -4.41 1.16 -22.49
C THR A 142 -4.82 0.59 -21.13
N HIS A 143 -5.20 -0.69 -21.08
CA HIS A 143 -5.42 -1.38 -19.81
C HIS A 143 -4.08 -1.54 -19.09
N VAL A 144 -3.95 -0.94 -17.91
CA VAL A 144 -2.68 -0.90 -17.15
C VAL A 144 -2.58 -2.14 -16.27
N ILE A 145 -1.65 -3.04 -16.60
CA ILE A 145 -1.42 -4.31 -15.89
C ILE A 145 0.03 -4.51 -15.45
N ASP A 146 0.95 -3.70 -15.96
CA ASP A 146 2.38 -3.73 -15.68
C ASP A 146 3.01 -2.36 -15.86
N PHE A 147 4.33 -2.27 -15.64
CA PHE A 147 5.06 -1.02 -15.76
C PHE A 147 5.11 -0.49 -17.20
N ASP A 148 5.21 -1.37 -18.20
CA ASP A 148 5.26 -0.96 -19.60
C ASP A 148 3.94 -0.35 -20.06
N THR A 149 2.82 -0.91 -19.66
CA THR A 149 1.50 -0.34 -19.91
C THR A 149 1.26 0.93 -19.09
N ALA A 150 1.77 1.03 -17.86
CA ALA A 150 1.71 2.25 -17.05
C ALA A 150 2.46 3.42 -17.70
N LYS A 151 3.58 3.17 -18.38
CA LYS A 151 4.35 4.19 -19.13
C LYS A 151 3.60 4.80 -20.32
N THR A 152 2.51 4.19 -20.78
CA THR A 152 1.69 4.77 -21.88
C THR A 152 0.86 5.96 -21.45
N THR A 153 0.88 6.30 -20.18
CA THR A 153 0.11 7.39 -19.63
C THR A 153 0.63 8.77 -20.06
N ASP A 154 -0.29 9.72 -20.23
CA ASP A 154 0.03 11.13 -20.44
C ASP A 154 0.38 11.80 -19.10
N THR A 155 1.67 11.79 -18.76
CA THR A 155 2.17 12.41 -17.53
C THR A 155 2.03 13.93 -17.50
N GLY A 156 2.02 14.58 -18.67
CA GLY A 156 1.76 16.02 -18.78
C GLY A 156 0.33 16.36 -18.37
N ARG A 157 -0.63 15.57 -18.82
CA ARG A 157 -2.04 15.69 -18.39
C ARG A 157 -2.22 15.41 -16.91
N PHE A 158 -1.51 14.42 -16.36
CA PHE A 158 -1.53 14.17 -14.94
C PHE A 158 -1.01 15.37 -14.13
N ALA A 159 0.06 16.01 -14.58
CA ALA A 159 0.59 17.22 -13.92
C ALA A 159 -0.45 18.35 -13.88
N VAL A 160 -1.17 18.57 -14.99
CA VAL A 160 -2.28 19.56 -15.04
C VAL A 160 -3.41 19.16 -14.09
N TYR A 161 -3.79 17.90 -14.08
CA TYR A 161 -4.80 17.35 -13.17
C TYR A 161 -4.40 17.58 -11.71
N PHE A 162 -3.18 17.19 -11.34
CA PHE A 162 -2.65 17.41 -9.99
C PHE A 162 -2.72 18.88 -9.57
N GLN A 163 -2.23 19.79 -10.43
CA GLN A 163 -2.27 21.22 -10.17
C GLN A 163 -3.71 21.74 -9.94
N LYS A 164 -4.66 21.31 -10.79
CA LYS A 164 -6.06 21.71 -10.67
C LYS A 164 -6.73 21.16 -9.43
N MET A 165 -6.40 19.96 -9.01
CA MET A 165 -6.89 19.38 -7.74
C MET A 165 -6.33 20.16 -6.55
N LEU A 166 -5.03 20.50 -6.59
CA LEU A 166 -4.38 21.29 -5.54
C LEU A 166 -5.00 22.70 -5.42
N GLU A 167 -5.30 23.38 -6.53
CA GLU A 167 -6.02 24.67 -6.55
C GLU A 167 -7.40 24.59 -5.90
N GLN A 168 -8.03 23.41 -5.89
CA GLN A 168 -9.31 23.15 -5.21
C GLN A 168 -9.15 22.67 -3.75
N GLY A 169 -7.92 22.68 -3.20
CA GLY A 169 -7.63 22.24 -1.85
C GLY A 169 -7.56 20.72 -1.69
N ILE A 170 -7.46 19.96 -2.79
CA ILE A 170 -7.36 18.50 -2.78
C ILE A 170 -5.91 18.11 -3.07
N TYR A 171 -5.22 17.60 -2.05
CA TYR A 171 -3.85 17.12 -2.17
C TYR A 171 -3.85 15.63 -2.52
N MET A 172 -3.17 15.30 -3.61
CA MET A 172 -2.98 13.94 -4.11
C MET A 172 -1.48 13.64 -4.23
N ALA A 173 -1.12 12.39 -4.50
CA ALA A 173 0.27 12.08 -4.83
C ALA A 173 0.72 12.88 -6.06
N PRO A 174 1.91 13.53 -6.02
CA PRO A 174 2.40 14.33 -7.14
C PRO A 174 2.91 13.49 -8.31
N SER A 175 3.01 12.18 -8.11
CA SER A 175 3.41 11.20 -9.12
C SER A 175 2.25 10.26 -9.43
N GLN A 176 2.07 9.97 -10.71
CA GLN A 176 1.09 8.99 -11.19
C GLN A 176 1.47 7.55 -10.86
N TYR A 177 2.71 7.32 -10.48
CA TYR A 177 3.24 5.99 -10.15
C TYR A 177 3.24 5.70 -8.63
N GLU A 178 2.57 6.54 -7.85
CA GLU A 178 2.36 6.39 -6.42
C GLU A 178 1.04 5.64 -6.11
#